data_bba5d08c64c84b08b8ca17fc7846a4f9
#
_entry.id   bba5d08c64c84b08b8ca17fc7846a4f9
#
_cell.length_a   1.000
_cell.length_b   1.000
_cell.length_c   1.000
_cell.angle_alpha   90.00
_cell.angle_beta   90.00
_cell.angle_gamma   90.00
#
_symmetry.space_group_name_H-M   'P 1'
#
loop_
_entity.id
_entity.type
_entity.pdbx_description
1 polymer ?
#
loop_
_entity_poly.entity_id
_entity_poly.type
_entity_poly.pdbx_seq_one_letter_code
_entity_poly.pdbx_strand_id
1 'polypeptide(L)'
;MHILEHLRTVNRHRHLVRKYCFRLGLYWQGLTHDLSKYSPTEFWRSAKYYQGYRSPNDQERLVNGVSLSWLHHKGRNRHHFEYWIDYCRGEDGTPFIGGCKMPVKYVAEMFCDRI
;
A
#
# COMPACT_ATOMS: atom_id res chain seq x y z
N MET A 1 -8.80 -15.93 13.45
CA MET A 1 -8.11 -14.66 13.11
C MET A 1 -6.64 -14.79 13.48
N HIS A 2 -5.75 -14.53 12.53
CA HIS A 2 -4.30 -14.74 12.69
C HIS A 2 -3.59 -13.42 13.04
N ILE A 3 -3.86 -12.89 14.23
CA ILE A 3 -3.39 -11.55 14.63
C ILE A 3 -1.86 -11.50 14.74
N LEU A 4 -1.26 -12.43 15.49
CA LEU A 4 0.20 -12.41 15.70
C LEU A 4 0.97 -12.72 14.43
N GLU A 5 0.50 -13.66 13.62
CA GLU A 5 1.13 -14.01 12.35
C GLU A 5 1.08 -12.84 11.38
N HIS A 6 -0.07 -12.17 11.30
CA HIS A 6 -0.23 -10.98 10.46
C HIS A 6 0.66 -9.83 10.95
N LEU A 7 0.71 -9.58 12.25
CA LEU A 7 1.57 -8.55 12.83
C LEU A 7 3.05 -8.82 12.50
N ARG A 8 3.50 -10.05 12.64
CA ARG A 8 4.88 -10.43 12.29
C ARG A 8 5.17 -10.19 10.81
N THR A 9 4.22 -10.52 9.94
CA THR A 9 4.35 -10.30 8.50
C THR A 9 4.48 -8.82 8.18
N VAL A 10 3.62 -7.98 8.76
CA VAL A 10 3.68 -6.52 8.57
C VAL A 10 5.01 -5.96 9.07
N ASN A 11 5.43 -6.35 10.26
CA ASN A 11 6.68 -5.86 10.86
C ASN A 11 7.90 -6.28 10.04
N ARG A 12 7.94 -7.51 9.54
CA ARG A 12 9.02 -8.01 8.70
C ARG A 12 9.12 -7.22 7.41
N HIS A 13 7.99 -7.01 6.75
CA HIS A 13 7.95 -6.25 5.50
C HIS A 13 8.43 -4.82 5.72
N ARG A 14 7.92 -4.14 6.75
CA ARG A 14 8.36 -2.78 7.07
C ARG A 14 9.85 -2.70 7.37
N HIS A 15 10.38 -3.67 8.08
CA HIS A 15 11.82 -3.73 8.39
C HIS A 15 12.67 -3.84 7.11
N LEU A 16 12.28 -4.73 6.20
CA LEU A 16 12.99 -4.92 4.94
C LEU A 16 12.92 -3.68 4.05
N VAL A 17 11.75 -3.08 3.90
CA VAL A 17 11.57 -1.89 3.09
C VAL A 17 12.35 -0.71 3.68
N ARG A 18 12.33 -0.55 5.00
CA ARG A 18 13.12 0.48 5.68
C ARG A 18 14.60 0.33 5.38
N LYS A 19 15.12 -0.89 5.42
CA LYS A 19 16.52 -1.19 5.11
C LYS A 19 16.87 -0.74 3.69
N TYR A 20 16.07 -1.06 2.69
CA TYR A 20 16.32 -0.67 1.31
C TYR A 20 16.13 0.82 1.08
N CYS A 21 15.13 1.43 1.69
CA CYS A 21 14.92 2.88 1.61
C CYS A 21 16.12 3.64 2.20
N PHE A 22 16.66 3.19 3.32
CA PHE A 22 17.84 3.82 3.93
C PHE A 22 19.05 3.76 3.01
N ARG A 23 19.24 2.67 2.27
CA ARG A 23 20.32 2.55 1.29
C ARG A 23 20.21 3.58 0.16
N LEU A 24 18.99 4.03 -0.14
CA LEU A 24 18.73 5.04 -1.17
C LEU A 24 18.64 6.46 -0.59
N GLY A 25 18.89 6.65 0.70
CA GLY A 25 18.75 7.94 1.35
C GLY A 25 17.31 8.37 1.62
N LEU A 26 16.33 7.49 1.49
CA LEU A 26 14.92 7.76 1.73
C LEU A 26 14.57 7.50 3.20
N TYR A 27 15.18 8.25 4.12
CA TYR A 27 15.09 7.96 5.56
C TYR A 27 13.68 8.14 6.11
N TRP A 28 13.03 9.26 5.83
CA TRP A 28 11.66 9.50 6.29
C TRP A 28 10.68 8.49 5.72
N GLN A 29 10.79 8.22 4.43
CA GLN A 29 9.92 7.26 3.76
C GLN A 29 10.13 5.83 4.31
N GLY A 30 11.37 5.45 4.61
CA GLY A 30 11.66 4.15 5.23
C GLY A 30 11.06 4.01 6.63
N LEU A 31 11.10 5.08 7.42
CA LEU A 31 10.54 5.07 8.77
C LEU A 31 9.01 5.06 8.77
N THR A 32 8.39 5.70 7.79
CA THR A 32 6.93 5.85 7.74
C THR A 32 6.24 4.89 6.78
N HIS A 33 7.00 4.06 6.07
CA HIS A 33 6.45 3.13 5.09
C HIS A 33 5.35 2.26 5.70
N ASP A 34 4.18 2.27 5.07
CA ASP A 34 3.03 1.43 5.44
C ASP A 34 2.56 1.57 6.90
N LEU A 35 2.79 2.71 7.55
CA LEU A 35 2.29 2.93 8.92
C LEU A 35 0.77 2.75 9.02
N SER A 36 0.03 3.02 7.95
CA SER A 36 -1.42 2.85 7.94
C SER A 36 -1.87 1.41 8.16
N LYS A 37 -0.98 0.42 7.94
CA LYS A 37 -1.28 -0.99 8.19
C LYS A 37 -1.57 -1.29 9.66
N TYR A 38 -1.12 -0.43 10.60
CA TYR A 38 -1.44 -0.58 12.01
C TYR A 38 -2.78 0.07 12.40
N SER A 39 -3.42 0.78 11.48
CA SER A 39 -4.75 1.36 11.73
C SER A 39 -5.81 0.25 11.87
N PRO A 40 -6.86 0.47 12.66
CA PRO A 40 -7.92 -0.54 12.80
C PRO A 40 -8.52 -0.96 11.47
N THR A 41 -8.75 -0.02 10.55
CA THR A 41 -9.34 -0.32 9.24
C THR A 41 -8.52 -1.31 8.44
N GLU A 42 -7.19 -1.18 8.45
CA GLU A 42 -6.32 -2.08 7.70
C GLU A 42 -5.93 -3.30 8.52
N PHE A 43 -5.52 -3.12 9.77
CA PHE A 43 -4.97 -4.22 10.57
C PHE A 43 -6.01 -5.29 10.88
N TRP A 44 -7.16 -4.91 11.41
CA TRP A 44 -8.19 -5.90 11.79
C TRP A 44 -8.78 -6.60 10.58
N ARG A 45 -9.03 -5.88 9.49
CA ARG A 45 -9.53 -6.50 8.25
C ARG A 45 -8.50 -7.44 7.65
N SER A 46 -7.25 -7.02 7.59
CA SER A 46 -6.18 -7.86 7.05
C SER A 46 -5.94 -9.10 7.92
N ALA A 47 -5.98 -8.95 9.26
CA ALA A 47 -5.85 -10.08 10.17
C ALA A 47 -7.00 -11.08 10.00
N LYS A 48 -8.22 -10.57 9.76
CA LYS A 48 -9.40 -11.41 9.52
C LYS A 48 -9.25 -12.27 8.26
N TYR A 49 -8.68 -11.70 7.19
CA TYR A 49 -8.55 -12.38 5.90
C TYR A 49 -7.16 -13.01 5.67
N TYR A 50 -6.27 -12.96 6.67
CA TYR A 50 -4.92 -13.50 6.58
C TYR A 50 -4.96 -15.04 6.49
N GLN A 51 -4.27 -15.58 5.49
CA GLN A 51 -4.21 -17.04 5.28
C GLN A 51 -2.78 -17.57 5.15
N GLY A 52 -1.78 -16.70 5.18
CA GLY A 52 -0.36 -17.08 5.12
C GLY A 52 0.20 -17.31 3.71
N TYR A 53 -0.64 -17.62 2.73
CA TYR A 53 -0.23 -17.90 1.35
C TYR A 53 -0.82 -16.95 0.32
N ARG A 54 -1.76 -16.10 0.73
CA ARG A 54 -2.47 -15.16 -0.15
C ARG A 54 -2.50 -13.79 0.53
N SER A 55 -2.48 -12.73 -0.28
CA SER A 55 -2.68 -11.38 0.23
C SER A 55 -4.03 -11.29 0.96
N PRO A 56 -4.08 -10.76 2.20
CA PRO A 56 -5.35 -10.54 2.89
C PRO A 56 -6.32 -9.66 2.09
N ASN A 57 -5.80 -8.67 1.37
CA ASN A 57 -6.62 -7.80 0.52
C ASN A 57 -7.29 -8.58 -0.61
N ASP A 58 -6.55 -9.50 -1.22
CA ASP A 58 -7.09 -10.33 -2.28
C ASP A 58 -8.15 -11.28 -1.76
N GLN A 59 -7.93 -11.87 -0.59
CA GLN A 59 -8.94 -12.72 0.06
C GLN A 59 -10.21 -11.93 0.39
N GLU A 60 -10.05 -10.69 0.87
CA GLU A 60 -11.20 -9.83 1.12
C GLU A 60 -11.99 -9.55 -0.16
N ARG A 61 -11.31 -9.32 -1.29
CA ARG A 61 -11.95 -9.13 -2.60
C ARG A 61 -12.73 -10.35 -3.04
N LEU A 62 -12.19 -11.54 -2.83
CA LEU A 62 -12.87 -12.80 -3.19
C LEU A 62 -14.16 -12.98 -2.38
N VAL A 63 -14.16 -12.59 -1.11
CA VAL A 63 -15.32 -12.75 -0.23
C VAL A 63 -16.34 -11.64 -0.44
N ASN A 64 -15.91 -10.38 -0.56
CA ASN A 64 -16.78 -9.21 -0.56
C ASN A 64 -16.87 -8.48 -1.91
N GLY A 65 -16.09 -8.88 -2.90
CA GLY A 65 -15.98 -8.20 -4.19
C GLY A 65 -15.05 -6.99 -4.21
N VAL A 66 -14.80 -6.39 -3.05
CA VAL A 66 -13.87 -5.25 -2.89
C VAL A 66 -13.06 -5.41 -1.61
N SER A 67 -11.94 -4.71 -1.52
CA SER A 67 -11.13 -4.66 -0.29
C SER A 67 -11.18 -3.24 0.27
N LEU A 68 -11.86 -3.06 1.40
CA LEU A 68 -11.87 -1.78 2.10
C LEU A 68 -10.52 -1.50 2.75
N SER A 69 -9.82 -2.55 3.18
CA SER A 69 -8.45 -2.44 3.69
C SER A 69 -7.51 -1.86 2.61
N TRP A 70 -7.59 -2.39 1.39
CA TRP A 70 -6.78 -1.88 0.27
C TRP A 70 -7.14 -0.45 -0.10
N LEU A 71 -8.42 -0.11 -0.16
CA LEU A 71 -8.84 1.26 -0.46
C LEU A 71 -8.31 2.26 0.57
N HIS A 72 -8.32 1.89 1.84
CA HIS A 72 -7.73 2.71 2.91
C HIS A 72 -6.22 2.84 2.73
N HIS A 73 -5.55 1.72 2.45
CA HIS A 73 -4.08 1.65 2.30
C HIS A 73 -3.60 2.48 1.12
N LYS A 74 -4.17 2.27 -0.07
CA LYS A 74 -3.73 2.97 -1.28
C LYS A 74 -3.98 4.47 -1.21
N GLY A 75 -4.99 4.91 -0.47
CA GLY A 75 -5.31 6.32 -0.30
C GLY A 75 -4.38 7.05 0.67
N ARG A 76 -3.54 6.34 1.43
CA ARG A 76 -2.65 6.90 2.44
C ARG A 76 -1.18 6.59 2.19
N ASN A 77 -0.87 5.83 1.16
CA ASN A 77 0.51 5.41 0.88
C ASN A 77 0.89 5.79 -0.55
N ARG A 78 1.68 6.85 -0.66
CA ARG A 78 2.05 7.48 -1.94
C ARG A 78 3.01 6.65 -2.79
N HIS A 79 3.55 5.55 -2.25
CA HIS A 79 4.38 4.61 -3.00
C HIS A 79 3.57 3.61 -3.82
N HIS A 80 2.24 3.63 -3.72
CA HIS A 80 1.35 2.87 -4.60
C HIS A 80 0.88 3.76 -5.75
N PHE A 81 1.02 3.28 -6.98
CA PHE A 81 0.65 4.10 -8.14
C PHE A 81 -0.85 4.44 -8.16
N GLU A 82 -1.69 3.60 -7.54
CA GLU A 82 -3.12 3.81 -7.45
C GLU A 82 -3.50 5.08 -6.67
N TYR A 83 -2.62 5.56 -5.78
CA TYR A 83 -2.80 6.85 -5.11
C TYR A 83 -2.88 8.00 -6.11
N TRP A 84 -2.21 7.88 -7.26
CA TRP A 84 -2.02 8.94 -8.25
C TRP A 84 -3.03 8.86 -9.40
N ILE A 85 -4.10 8.09 -9.23
CA ILE A 85 -5.21 8.02 -10.19
C ILE A 85 -6.28 9.02 -9.78
N ASP A 86 -6.72 9.85 -10.74
CA ASP A 86 -7.70 10.88 -10.47
C ASP A 86 -8.46 11.25 -11.74
N TYR A 87 -9.44 12.13 -11.59
CA TYR A 87 -10.09 12.75 -12.73
C TYR A 87 -9.13 13.72 -13.40
N CYS A 88 -8.94 13.52 -14.67
CA CYS A 88 -8.12 14.37 -15.52
C CYS A 88 -8.99 14.98 -16.62
N ARG A 89 -8.49 16.01 -17.28
CA ARG A 89 -9.15 16.57 -18.47
C ARG A 89 -8.22 16.48 -19.67
N GLY A 90 -8.75 15.99 -20.79
CA GLY A 90 -8.03 15.96 -22.06
C GLY A 90 -7.87 17.37 -22.65
N GLU A 91 -7.18 17.46 -23.78
CA GLU A 91 -6.96 18.73 -24.47
C GLU A 91 -8.28 19.39 -24.90
N ASP A 92 -9.28 18.59 -25.21
CA ASP A 92 -10.63 19.06 -25.56
C ASP A 92 -11.52 19.35 -24.35
N GLY A 93 -10.99 19.21 -23.13
CA GLY A 93 -11.72 19.40 -21.88
C GLY A 93 -12.56 18.21 -21.44
N THR A 94 -12.56 17.11 -22.19
CA THR A 94 -13.33 15.91 -21.83
C THR A 94 -12.76 15.27 -20.56
N PRO A 95 -13.59 14.98 -19.53
CA PRO A 95 -13.09 14.33 -18.31
C PRO A 95 -12.83 12.85 -18.54
N PHE A 96 -11.80 12.33 -17.89
CA PHE A 96 -11.48 10.91 -17.88
C PHE A 96 -10.73 10.54 -16.59
N ILE A 97 -10.72 9.27 -16.24
CA ILE A 97 -9.93 8.77 -15.12
C ILE A 97 -8.53 8.42 -15.65
N GLY A 98 -7.52 9.06 -15.11
CA GLY A 98 -6.14 8.88 -15.57
C GLY A 98 -5.12 8.98 -14.46
N GLY A 99 -3.86 8.79 -14.81
CA GLY A 99 -2.74 8.84 -13.89
C GLY A 99 -2.15 10.24 -13.79
N CYS A 100 -1.84 10.65 -12.56
CA CYS A 100 -1.02 11.82 -12.29
C CYS A 100 0.44 11.39 -12.16
N LYS A 101 1.37 12.29 -12.45
CA LYS A 101 2.79 11.97 -12.39
C LYS A 101 3.21 11.65 -10.95
N MET A 102 3.71 10.45 -10.75
CA MET A 102 4.21 10.00 -9.46
C MET A 102 5.62 10.56 -9.23
N PRO A 103 5.87 11.28 -8.12
CA PRO A 103 7.22 11.78 -7.83
C PRO A 103 8.25 10.66 -7.73
N VAL A 104 9.48 10.92 -8.20
CA VAL A 104 10.54 9.90 -8.28
C VAL A 104 10.82 9.25 -6.93
N LYS A 105 10.80 10.01 -5.83
CA LYS A 105 11.03 9.45 -4.49
C LYS A 105 10.02 8.38 -4.11
N TYR A 106 8.79 8.49 -4.56
CA TYR A 106 7.75 7.47 -4.30
C TYR A 106 7.86 6.29 -5.27
N VAL A 107 8.31 6.53 -6.50
CA VAL A 107 8.66 5.43 -7.41
C VAL A 107 9.79 4.60 -6.82
N ALA A 108 10.82 5.24 -6.25
CA ALA A 108 11.92 4.55 -5.58
C ALA A 108 11.44 3.75 -4.37
N GLU A 109 10.53 4.30 -3.55
CA GLU A 109 9.94 3.57 -2.42
C GLU A 109 9.10 2.38 -2.91
N MET A 110 8.34 2.54 -3.98
CA MET A 110 7.57 1.45 -4.59
C MET A 110 8.51 0.33 -5.06
N PHE A 111 9.66 0.67 -5.62
CA PHE A 111 10.67 -0.31 -5.99
C PHE A 111 11.19 -1.06 -4.77
N CYS A 112 11.53 -0.36 -3.69
CA CYS A 112 11.97 -0.99 -2.43
C CYS A 112 10.90 -1.93 -1.87
N ASP A 113 9.64 -1.55 -2.01
CA ASP A 113 8.50 -2.34 -1.54
C ASP A 113 8.38 -3.69 -2.26
N ARG A 114 8.87 -3.76 -3.50
CA ARG A 114 8.74 -4.94 -4.36
C ARG A 114 9.97 -5.82 -4.46
N ILE A 115 11.05 -5.43 -3.81
CA ILE A 115 12.21 -6.28 -3.70
C ILE A 115 11.90 -7.45 -2.74
#